data_10e24576621575fb0d8546e0bb081152
#
_entry.id   10e24576621575fb0d8546e0bb081152
#
_cell.length_a   1.000
_cell.length_b   1.000
_cell.length_c   1.000
_cell.angle_alpha   90.00
_cell.angle_beta   90.00
_cell.angle_gamma   90.00
#
_symmetry.space_group_name_H-M   'P 1'
#
loop_
_entity.id
_entity.type
_entity.pdbx_description
1 polymer ?
#
loop_
_entity_poly.entity_id
_entity_poly.type
_entity_poly.pdbx_seq_one_letter_code
_entity_poly.pdbx_strand_id
1 'polypeptide(L)'
;MPEKGAILMSDEVPPTILDDPQPASAGRRRFRRSSRFSFWGALTSVFVAAVVLATLFTMWTPANLFSNQMFNDLMQAWRTNPTTAAITPTPLPLPTIGIVSGHTGNDSGAVCADGLTEESVNRTIAILVQNKLAAQGYSVDLLNEFDDRLEGYRAQVLVSIHNDSCNYINDEATGFKVAAASSSAYPEKASRLRDCLVDRYKTITGLPFHYNTITADMSSYHTFREIHTETTAAIIETGFLFLDRKKLTEEPDLIADGIVAGILCYMRNEPAEQVQMNP
;
A
#
# COMPACT_ATOMS: atom_id res chain seq x y z
N MET A 1 16.01 -55.29 -25.47
CA MET A 1 17.36 -55.86 -25.41
C MET A 1 18.32 -54.71 -25.33
N PRO A 2 19.39 -54.83 -24.59
CA PRO A 2 19.55 -54.58 -23.14
C PRO A 2 20.50 -53.36 -22.94
N GLU A 3 20.89 -52.86 -21.84
CA GLU A 3 21.41 -53.36 -20.55
C GLU A 3 21.56 -52.14 -19.63
N LYS A 4 21.14 -52.14 -18.43
CA LYS A 4 21.75 -52.49 -17.13
C LYS A 4 23.14 -51.89 -16.88
N GLY A 5 23.26 -51.16 -15.78
CA GLY A 5 24.45 -50.72 -15.12
C GLY A 5 24.15 -50.13 -13.76
N ALA A 6 23.99 -51.01 -12.76
CA ALA A 6 23.98 -50.67 -11.32
C ALA A 6 25.37 -50.98 -10.75
N ILE A 7 25.89 -50.13 -9.87
CA ILE A 7 26.95 -50.43 -8.89
C ILE A 7 26.74 -49.47 -7.73
N LEU A 8 26.24 -49.94 -6.59
CA LEU A 8 26.82 -50.59 -5.41
C LEU A 8 27.65 -49.68 -4.50
N MET A 9 27.07 -49.57 -3.33
CA MET A 9 27.54 -49.24 -1.97
C MET A 9 29.01 -49.50 -1.65
N SER A 10 29.52 -48.68 -0.74
CA SER A 10 30.39 -49.19 0.34
C SER A 10 30.31 -48.26 1.56
N ASP A 11 29.85 -48.87 2.65
CA ASP A 11 30.02 -48.43 4.02
C ASP A 11 31.49 -48.44 4.43
N GLU A 12 31.90 -47.50 5.26
CA GLU A 12 32.96 -47.73 6.23
C GLU A 12 32.77 -46.90 7.49
N VAL A 13 32.70 -47.65 8.62
CA VAL A 13 32.59 -47.20 10.01
C VAL A 13 34.01 -47.19 10.62
N PRO A 14 34.29 -46.31 11.59
CA PRO A 14 35.65 -46.03 12.11
C PRO A 14 36.05 -46.97 13.23
N PRO A 15 37.36 -47.04 13.59
CA PRO A 15 37.79 -47.75 14.78
C PRO A 15 37.94 -46.86 16.01
N THR A 16 37.48 -47.39 17.11
CA THR A 16 37.70 -47.06 18.52
C THR A 16 39.17 -47.35 18.90
N ILE A 17 39.82 -46.49 19.66
CA ILE A 17 41.05 -46.79 20.42
C ILE A 17 40.96 -46.15 21.81
N LEU A 18 40.75 -46.96 22.75
CA LEU A 18 41.34 -47.40 24.01
C LEU A 18 42.21 -46.40 24.81
N ASP A 19 41.88 -46.41 26.11
CA ASP A 19 42.52 -45.93 27.32
C ASP A 19 44.05 -45.97 27.35
N ASP A 20 44.65 -45.01 28.05
CA ASP A 20 45.63 -45.32 29.12
C ASP A 20 45.93 -44.04 29.99
N PRO A 21 46.64 -44.19 31.14
CA PRO A 21 46.10 -43.69 32.42
C PRO A 21 46.86 -42.45 32.99
N GLN A 22 46.30 -41.95 34.05
CA GLN A 22 46.79 -40.85 34.87
C GLN A 22 48.20 -41.09 35.47
N PRO A 23 48.86 -39.97 35.91
CA PRO A 23 49.45 -39.95 37.22
C PRO A 23 48.95 -38.79 38.11
N ALA A 24 48.71 -39.16 39.32
CA ALA A 24 48.38 -38.30 40.44
C ALA A 24 49.52 -37.32 40.74
N SER A 25 49.23 -36.06 41.06
CA SER A 25 50.08 -35.25 41.91
C SER A 25 49.34 -34.13 42.65
N ALA A 26 49.48 -34.21 43.93
CA ALA A 26 49.66 -33.15 44.92
C ALA A 26 48.59 -32.07 45.06
N GLY A 27 47.87 -32.21 46.17
CA GLY A 27 47.01 -31.21 46.74
C GLY A 27 47.75 -29.90 47.07
N ARG A 28 47.21 -28.82 46.56
CA ARG A 28 47.42 -27.50 47.18
C ARG A 28 46.09 -27.07 47.82
N ARG A 29 46.05 -27.10 49.16
CA ARG A 29 45.02 -26.46 49.96
C ARG A 29 45.03 -24.98 49.66
N ARG A 30 44.07 -24.51 48.90
CA ARG A 30 43.74 -23.08 48.85
C ARG A 30 42.90 -22.74 50.06
N PHE A 31 43.47 -21.93 50.94
CA PHE A 31 42.76 -21.24 51.99
C PHE A 31 41.62 -20.41 51.38
N ARG A 32 40.41 -20.85 51.61
CA ARG A 32 39.21 -20.11 51.27
C ARG A 32 39.04 -18.99 52.29
N ARG A 33 39.54 -17.79 51.95
CA ARG A 33 39.28 -16.58 52.71
C ARG A 33 37.82 -16.24 52.55
N SER A 34 36.98 -16.58 53.51
CA SER A 34 35.61 -16.16 53.64
C SER A 34 35.61 -14.66 53.87
N SER A 35 35.42 -13.86 52.85
CA SER A 35 35.07 -12.46 53.01
C SER A 35 33.61 -12.40 53.45
N ARG A 36 33.41 -12.20 54.76
CA ARG A 36 32.11 -11.80 55.26
C ARG A 36 31.84 -10.40 54.70
N PHE A 37 31.06 -10.35 53.63
CA PHE A 37 30.52 -9.10 53.13
C PHE A 37 29.61 -8.53 54.21
N SER A 38 30.13 -7.52 54.95
CA SER A 38 29.35 -6.82 55.94
C SER A 38 28.34 -5.95 55.19
N PHE A 39 27.10 -6.34 55.19
CA PHE A 39 25.98 -5.60 54.59
C PHE A 39 25.96 -4.14 55.11
N TRP A 40 26.30 -3.94 56.37
CA TRP A 40 26.42 -2.61 56.96
C TRP A 40 27.60 -1.78 56.41
N GLY A 41 28.71 -2.42 56.06
CA GLY A 41 29.84 -1.72 55.46
C GLY A 41 29.54 -1.28 54.00
N ALA A 42 28.76 -2.06 53.26
CA ALA A 42 28.31 -1.68 51.92
C ALA A 42 27.31 -0.51 51.99
N LEU A 43 26.39 -0.52 52.93
CA LEU A 43 25.40 0.54 53.12
C LEU A 43 26.07 1.87 53.51
N THR A 44 27.06 1.83 54.43
CA THR A 44 27.80 3.04 54.82
C THR A 44 28.64 3.59 53.67
N SER A 45 29.25 2.72 52.85
CA SER A 45 30.00 3.16 51.66
C SER A 45 29.12 3.83 50.59
N VAL A 46 27.94 3.28 50.34
CA VAL A 46 26.96 3.88 49.41
C VAL A 46 26.47 5.23 49.95
N PHE A 47 26.18 5.31 51.23
CA PHE A 47 25.73 6.57 51.84
C PHE A 47 26.81 7.65 51.81
N VAL A 48 28.07 7.32 52.14
CA VAL A 48 29.19 8.27 52.06
C VAL A 48 29.43 8.71 50.60
N ALA A 49 29.38 7.79 49.64
CA ALA A 49 29.52 8.13 48.24
C ALA A 49 28.38 9.06 47.76
N ALA A 50 27.14 8.81 48.17
CA ALA A 50 26.01 9.67 47.84
C ALA A 50 26.14 11.08 48.43
N VAL A 51 26.61 11.21 49.69
CA VAL A 51 26.85 12.51 50.32
C VAL A 51 27.99 13.26 49.60
N VAL A 52 29.08 12.59 49.26
CA VAL A 52 30.20 13.20 48.51
C VAL A 52 29.74 13.64 47.11
N LEU A 53 28.97 12.84 46.40
CA LEU A 53 28.44 13.22 45.11
C LEU A 53 27.46 14.39 45.21
N ALA A 54 26.60 14.41 46.23
CA ALA A 54 25.67 15.52 46.47
C ALA A 54 26.42 16.83 46.79
N THR A 55 27.49 16.78 47.59
CA THR A 55 28.30 17.97 47.89
C THR A 55 29.11 18.46 46.70
N LEU A 56 29.66 17.54 45.88
CA LEU A 56 30.33 17.93 44.63
C LEU A 56 29.35 18.54 43.64
N PHE A 57 28.15 17.98 43.56
CA PHE A 57 27.11 18.50 42.68
C PHE A 57 26.67 19.90 43.11
N THR A 58 26.49 20.15 44.39
CA THR A 58 26.11 21.49 44.92
C THR A 58 27.23 22.53 44.78
N MET A 59 28.51 22.12 44.80
CA MET A 59 29.64 23.03 44.61
C MET A 59 29.89 23.39 43.13
N TRP A 60 29.48 22.54 42.22
CA TRP A 60 29.70 22.76 40.78
C TRP A 60 28.47 23.27 40.03
N THR A 61 27.29 23.26 40.63
CA THR A 61 26.09 23.82 39.99
C THR A 61 26.07 25.34 40.19
N PRO A 62 25.96 26.13 39.10
CA PRO A 62 25.79 27.58 39.23
C PRO A 62 24.53 27.87 40.06
N ALA A 63 24.63 28.84 40.98
CA ALA A 63 23.54 29.21 41.87
C ALA A 63 22.21 29.57 41.20
N ASN A 64 22.24 29.81 39.88
CA ASN A 64 21.09 30.17 39.07
C ASN A 64 20.27 28.97 38.61
N LEU A 65 20.75 27.72 38.73
CA LEU A 65 19.99 26.52 38.35
C LEU A 65 18.84 26.19 39.35
N PHE A 66 18.91 26.74 40.58
CA PHE A 66 17.84 26.61 41.57
C PHE A 66 17.21 27.97 41.88
N SER A 67 17.14 28.86 40.85
CA SER A 67 16.38 30.08 41.00
C SER A 67 14.90 29.75 41.27
N ASN A 68 14.30 30.49 42.21
CA ASN A 68 12.87 30.36 42.52
C ASN A 68 11.97 30.48 41.24
N GLN A 69 12.51 31.04 40.16
CA GLN A 69 11.82 31.14 38.88
C GLN A 69 11.60 29.78 38.26
N MET A 70 12.62 28.92 38.18
CA MET A 70 12.49 27.59 37.54
C MET A 70 11.54 26.68 38.33
N PHE A 71 11.59 26.78 39.69
CA PHE A 71 10.65 26.05 40.53
C PHE A 71 9.21 26.58 40.38
N ASN A 72 9.06 27.90 40.31
CA ASN A 72 7.77 28.53 40.09
C ASN A 72 7.21 28.20 38.67
N ASP A 73 8.06 28.18 37.65
CA ASP A 73 7.67 27.81 36.28
C ASP A 73 7.26 26.33 36.21
N LEU A 74 7.98 25.44 36.92
CA LEU A 74 7.61 24.03 37.01
C LEU A 74 6.30 23.85 37.81
N MET A 75 6.12 24.57 38.91
CA MET A 75 4.88 24.53 39.70
C MET A 75 3.73 25.22 38.99
N GLN A 76 3.96 26.23 38.14
CA GLN A 76 2.96 26.81 37.24
C GLN A 76 2.60 25.84 36.12
N ALA A 77 3.55 25.15 35.53
CA ALA A 77 3.29 24.11 34.53
C ALA A 77 2.46 22.95 35.11
N TRP A 78 2.60 22.67 36.41
CA TRP A 78 1.77 21.67 37.11
C TRP A 78 0.40 22.20 37.55
N ARG A 79 0.26 23.51 37.81
CA ARG A 79 -1.00 24.15 38.21
C ARG A 79 -1.83 24.70 37.09
N THR A 80 -1.23 25.06 35.96
CA THR A 80 -1.95 25.20 34.72
C THR A 80 -2.32 23.78 34.29
N ASN A 81 -3.58 23.39 34.57
CA ASN A 81 -4.16 22.37 33.71
C ASN A 81 -3.67 22.68 32.30
N PRO A 82 -3.06 21.72 31.57
CA PRO A 82 -2.90 21.95 30.17
C PRO A 82 -4.30 22.26 29.67
N THR A 83 -4.59 23.56 29.47
CA THR A 83 -5.58 23.87 28.47
C THR A 83 -5.07 23.08 27.29
N THR A 84 -5.69 21.97 27.05
CA THR A 84 -5.49 21.20 25.85
C THR A 84 -5.74 22.24 24.77
N ALA A 85 -4.68 22.93 24.34
CA ALA A 85 -4.70 23.53 23.02
C ALA A 85 -5.16 22.34 22.21
N ALA A 86 -6.42 22.34 21.83
CA ALA A 86 -6.94 21.35 20.93
C ALA A 86 -5.95 21.41 19.78
N ILE A 87 -5.05 20.43 19.74
CA ILE A 87 -4.26 20.15 18.56
C ILE A 87 -5.37 19.82 17.58
N THR A 88 -5.83 20.85 16.85
CA THR A 88 -6.68 20.61 15.69
C THR A 88 -5.82 19.65 14.88
N PRO A 89 -6.20 18.37 14.77
CA PRO A 89 -5.39 17.45 14.00
C PRO A 89 -5.29 18.10 12.63
N THR A 90 -4.06 18.42 12.21
CA THR A 90 -3.83 18.80 10.82
C THR A 90 -4.46 17.67 10.02
N PRO A 91 -5.49 17.94 9.21
CA PRO A 91 -6.13 16.88 8.44
C PRO A 91 -5.01 16.15 7.70
N LEU A 92 -4.91 14.84 7.88
CA LEU A 92 -4.04 14.03 7.06
C LEU A 92 -4.41 14.35 5.62
N PRO A 93 -3.42 14.62 4.74
CA PRO A 93 -3.73 14.86 3.34
C PRO A 93 -4.58 13.70 2.85
N LEU A 94 -5.74 14.03 2.28
CA LEU A 94 -6.65 13.03 1.72
C LEU A 94 -5.89 12.22 0.66
N PRO A 95 -6.14 10.92 0.58
CA PRO A 95 -5.53 10.10 -0.45
C PRO A 95 -5.84 10.67 -1.84
N THR A 96 -4.83 10.86 -2.67
CA THR A 96 -5.01 11.30 -4.05
C THR A 96 -5.46 10.13 -4.91
N ILE A 97 -6.47 10.36 -5.73
CA ILE A 97 -6.99 9.43 -6.73
C ILE A 97 -6.85 10.10 -8.10
N GLY A 98 -6.22 9.44 -9.04
CA GLY A 98 -6.14 9.87 -10.44
C GLY A 98 -7.26 9.23 -11.26
N ILE A 99 -8.01 10.02 -12.01
CA ILE A 99 -8.96 9.57 -13.02
C ILE A 99 -8.51 10.09 -14.36
N VAL A 100 -8.14 9.19 -15.26
CA VAL A 100 -7.80 9.54 -16.64
C VAL A 100 -9.05 9.37 -17.50
N SER A 101 -9.40 10.42 -18.23
CA SER A 101 -10.44 10.36 -19.26
C SER A 101 -9.79 10.03 -20.59
N GLY A 102 -9.94 8.80 -21.05
CA GLY A 102 -9.37 8.32 -22.30
C GLY A 102 -9.77 9.18 -23.49
N HIS A 103 -8.85 9.37 -24.41
CA HIS A 103 -8.95 10.20 -25.61
C HIS A 103 -9.07 11.71 -25.36
N THR A 104 -9.47 12.14 -24.16
CA THR A 104 -9.69 13.56 -23.86
C THR A 104 -8.39 14.37 -24.05
N GLY A 105 -8.50 15.41 -24.89
CA GLY A 105 -7.39 16.30 -25.23
C GLY A 105 -6.42 15.78 -26.29
N ASN A 106 -6.69 14.60 -26.86
CA ASN A 106 -5.85 13.97 -27.89
C ASN A 106 -6.62 13.68 -29.19
N ASP A 107 -7.59 12.77 -29.14
CA ASP A 107 -8.39 12.37 -30.30
C ASP A 107 -9.83 12.00 -29.90
N SER A 108 -10.60 11.50 -30.83
CA SER A 108 -12.03 11.17 -30.60
C SER A 108 -12.22 9.76 -30.03
N GLY A 109 -11.19 8.90 -30.06
CA GLY A 109 -11.39 7.47 -29.88
C GLY A 109 -12.31 6.88 -30.97
N ALA A 110 -13.09 5.88 -30.61
CA ALA A 110 -14.09 5.31 -31.49
C ALA A 110 -15.18 6.35 -31.84
N VAL A 111 -15.54 6.43 -33.15
CA VAL A 111 -16.58 7.35 -33.65
C VAL A 111 -17.75 6.54 -34.19
N CYS A 112 -18.94 6.78 -33.65
CA CYS A 112 -20.18 6.16 -34.07
C CYS A 112 -20.74 6.82 -35.32
N ALA A 113 -21.60 6.09 -36.07
CA ALA A 113 -22.16 6.58 -37.31
C ALA A 113 -22.99 7.87 -37.19
N ASP A 114 -23.51 8.19 -36.01
CA ASP A 114 -24.26 9.39 -35.69
C ASP A 114 -23.42 10.51 -35.09
N GLY A 115 -22.11 10.32 -35.01
CA GLY A 115 -21.15 11.32 -34.51
C GLY A 115 -20.87 11.26 -33.00
N LEU A 116 -21.46 10.31 -32.25
CA LEU A 116 -21.04 10.08 -30.87
C LEU A 116 -19.58 9.62 -30.84
N THR A 117 -18.76 10.21 -29.96
CA THR A 117 -17.36 9.84 -29.81
C THR A 117 -17.13 9.14 -28.49
N GLU A 118 -16.16 8.23 -28.45
CA GLU A 118 -15.70 7.59 -27.23
C GLU A 118 -15.21 8.66 -26.21
N GLU A 119 -14.45 9.64 -26.68
CA GLU A 119 -13.97 10.76 -25.84
C GLU A 119 -15.11 11.42 -25.07
N SER A 120 -16.24 11.72 -25.75
CA SER A 120 -17.36 12.42 -25.11
C SER A 120 -18.04 11.59 -24.01
N VAL A 121 -18.11 10.27 -24.20
CA VAL A 121 -18.65 9.33 -23.21
C VAL A 121 -17.68 9.16 -22.05
N ASN A 122 -16.39 8.92 -22.34
CA ASN A 122 -15.35 8.81 -21.34
C ASN A 122 -15.31 10.04 -20.41
N ARG A 123 -15.33 11.23 -21.02
CA ARG A 123 -15.29 12.49 -20.28
C ARG A 123 -16.51 12.68 -19.38
N THR A 124 -17.69 12.35 -19.86
CA THR A 124 -18.92 12.43 -19.08
C THR A 124 -18.83 11.53 -17.84
N ILE A 125 -18.43 10.28 -18.03
CA ILE A 125 -18.29 9.31 -16.94
C ILE A 125 -17.17 9.74 -15.97
N ALA A 126 -16.01 10.16 -16.48
CA ALA A 126 -14.86 10.56 -15.66
C ALA A 126 -15.19 11.77 -14.76
N ILE A 127 -15.92 12.76 -15.25
CA ILE A 127 -16.39 13.92 -14.46
C ILE A 127 -17.34 13.44 -13.34
N LEU A 128 -18.27 12.55 -13.64
CA LEU A 128 -19.19 12.00 -12.65
C LEU A 128 -18.44 11.21 -11.57
N VAL A 129 -17.46 10.38 -11.95
CA VAL A 129 -16.61 9.64 -11.01
C VAL A 129 -15.83 10.60 -10.12
N GLN A 130 -15.16 11.62 -10.70
CA GLN A 130 -14.46 12.65 -9.94
C GLN A 130 -15.38 13.32 -8.90
N ASN A 131 -16.54 13.79 -9.33
CA ASN A 131 -17.48 14.50 -8.46
C ASN A 131 -17.97 13.61 -7.30
N LYS A 132 -18.32 12.35 -7.60
CA LYS A 132 -18.81 11.39 -6.61
C LYS A 132 -17.75 11.05 -5.57
N LEU A 133 -16.49 10.87 -5.96
CA LEU A 133 -15.37 10.62 -5.06
C LEU A 133 -15.02 11.86 -4.24
N ALA A 134 -15.00 13.05 -4.86
CA ALA A 134 -14.77 14.32 -4.17
C ALA A 134 -15.85 14.60 -3.11
N ALA A 135 -17.12 14.30 -3.41
CA ALA A 135 -18.22 14.42 -2.45
C ALA A 135 -18.06 13.49 -1.23
N GLN A 136 -17.27 12.42 -1.34
CA GLN A 136 -16.90 11.53 -0.22
C GLN A 136 -15.61 11.96 0.50
N GLY A 137 -15.04 13.10 0.15
CA GLY A 137 -13.91 13.71 0.82
C GLY A 137 -12.54 13.27 0.28
N TYR A 138 -12.47 12.60 -0.89
CA TYR A 138 -11.19 12.26 -1.53
C TYR A 138 -10.67 13.43 -2.35
N SER A 139 -9.32 13.57 -2.38
CA SER A 139 -8.64 14.41 -3.36
C SER A 139 -8.57 13.65 -4.69
N VAL A 140 -9.16 14.23 -5.74
CA VAL A 140 -9.30 13.55 -7.04
C VAL A 140 -8.80 14.44 -8.15
N ASP A 141 -7.79 13.99 -8.87
CA ASP A 141 -7.29 14.63 -10.09
C ASP A 141 -8.00 14.03 -11.32
N LEU A 142 -8.66 14.89 -12.09
CA LEU A 142 -9.10 14.55 -13.44
C LEU A 142 -7.99 14.89 -14.42
N LEU A 143 -7.55 13.91 -15.17
CA LEU A 143 -6.42 13.95 -16.08
C LEU A 143 -6.89 13.69 -17.50
N ASN A 144 -6.29 14.36 -18.46
CA ASN A 144 -6.44 14.00 -19.86
C ASN A 144 -5.59 12.75 -20.20
N GLU A 145 -5.79 12.16 -21.37
CA GLU A 145 -5.05 10.96 -21.77
C GLU A 145 -3.53 11.16 -21.82
N PHE A 146 -3.10 12.30 -22.40
CA PHE A 146 -1.69 12.72 -22.46
C PHE A 146 -1.48 14.00 -21.64
N ASP A 147 -1.84 13.96 -20.37
CA ASP A 147 -1.66 15.08 -19.45
C ASP A 147 -0.19 15.15 -19.00
N ASP A 148 0.45 16.31 -19.10
CA ASP A 148 1.86 16.50 -18.66
C ASP A 148 2.09 16.10 -17.19
N ARG A 149 1.02 16.11 -16.38
CA ARG A 149 1.07 15.66 -14.98
C ARG A 149 1.24 14.15 -14.81
N LEU A 150 1.03 13.34 -15.86
CA LEU A 150 1.20 11.89 -15.80
C LEU A 150 2.66 11.47 -15.64
N GLU A 151 3.61 12.28 -16.09
CA GLU A 151 5.03 11.96 -15.92
C GLU A 151 5.41 11.89 -14.44
N GLY A 152 5.72 10.69 -13.99
CA GLY A 152 6.03 10.40 -12.58
C GLY A 152 4.87 10.59 -11.60
N TYR A 153 3.61 10.64 -12.07
CA TYR A 153 2.42 10.87 -11.27
C TYR A 153 2.30 9.93 -10.08
N ARG A 154 2.08 10.49 -8.90
CA ARG A 154 1.94 9.73 -7.65
C ARG A 154 0.55 9.86 -7.08
N ALA A 155 -0.13 8.72 -6.94
CA ALA A 155 -1.43 8.61 -6.30
C ALA A 155 -1.53 7.25 -5.56
N GLN A 156 -2.52 7.10 -4.71
CA GLN A 156 -2.84 5.79 -4.15
C GLN A 156 -3.44 4.87 -5.19
N VAL A 157 -4.25 5.44 -6.08
CA VAL A 157 -4.88 4.71 -7.18
C VAL A 157 -5.04 5.62 -8.39
N LEU A 158 -4.91 5.04 -9.57
CA LEU A 158 -5.25 5.68 -10.84
C LEU A 158 -6.13 4.72 -11.66
N VAL A 159 -7.23 5.25 -12.20
CA VAL A 159 -8.12 4.50 -13.10
C VAL A 159 -8.27 5.27 -14.40
N SER A 160 -7.92 4.62 -15.52
CA SER A 160 -8.19 5.13 -16.85
C SER A 160 -9.53 4.61 -17.36
N ILE A 161 -10.37 5.51 -17.85
CA ILE A 161 -11.75 5.23 -18.27
C ILE A 161 -11.83 5.33 -19.78
N HIS A 162 -12.22 4.23 -20.39
CA HIS A 162 -12.41 4.04 -21.83
C HIS A 162 -13.74 3.37 -22.14
N ASN A 163 -14.07 3.29 -23.41
CA ASN A 163 -15.17 2.51 -23.95
C ASN A 163 -14.71 1.75 -25.19
N ASP A 164 -15.28 0.58 -25.42
CA ASP A 164 -14.96 -0.24 -26.58
C ASP A 164 -15.68 0.23 -27.85
N SER A 165 -15.36 -0.41 -28.95
CA SER A 165 -15.76 -0.07 -30.32
C SER A 165 -17.23 0.30 -30.49
N CYS A 166 -17.47 1.26 -31.40
CA CYS A 166 -18.79 1.64 -31.89
C CYS A 166 -19.24 0.83 -33.14
N ASN A 167 -18.42 -0.13 -33.56
CA ASN A 167 -18.78 -1.01 -34.66
C ASN A 167 -19.50 -2.25 -34.13
N TYR A 168 -20.52 -2.70 -34.88
CA TYR A 168 -21.08 -4.02 -34.62
C TYR A 168 -20.03 -5.10 -34.93
N ILE A 169 -19.68 -5.88 -33.93
CA ILE A 169 -18.73 -7.01 -34.05
C ILE A 169 -19.52 -8.32 -34.13
N ASN A 170 -20.30 -8.63 -33.13
CA ASN A 170 -21.24 -9.74 -33.01
C ASN A 170 -22.17 -9.47 -31.81
N ASP A 171 -23.16 -10.34 -31.58
CA ASP A 171 -24.13 -10.18 -30.48
C ASP A 171 -23.54 -10.39 -29.08
N GLU A 172 -22.31 -10.90 -28.98
CA GLU A 172 -21.60 -11.12 -27.72
C GLU A 172 -20.69 -9.93 -27.34
N ALA A 173 -20.53 -8.92 -28.23
CA ALA A 173 -19.72 -7.73 -28.00
C ALA A 173 -20.48 -6.73 -27.10
N THR A 174 -20.76 -7.17 -25.85
CA THR A 174 -21.43 -6.43 -24.78
C THR A 174 -20.73 -6.70 -23.46
N GLY A 175 -20.77 -5.74 -22.54
CA GLY A 175 -20.11 -5.85 -21.25
C GLY A 175 -18.83 -5.03 -21.16
N PHE A 176 -18.17 -5.13 -20.02
CA PHE A 176 -17.03 -4.31 -19.66
C PHE A 176 -15.74 -5.13 -19.52
N LYS A 177 -14.59 -4.44 -19.57
CA LYS A 177 -13.27 -5.04 -19.36
C LYS A 177 -12.50 -4.26 -18.33
N VAL A 178 -11.65 -4.92 -17.55
CA VAL A 178 -10.71 -4.27 -16.63
C VAL A 178 -9.36 -4.96 -16.72
N ALA A 179 -8.31 -4.18 -16.91
CA ALA A 179 -6.94 -4.68 -16.87
C ALA A 179 -6.13 -3.94 -15.81
N ALA A 180 -5.36 -4.70 -15.05
CA ALA A 180 -4.40 -4.15 -14.10
C ALA A 180 -3.11 -3.72 -14.82
N ALA A 181 -2.46 -2.64 -14.35
CA ALA A 181 -1.19 -2.20 -14.87
C ALA A 181 -0.10 -3.25 -14.66
N SER A 182 0.53 -3.71 -15.76
CA SER A 182 1.63 -4.68 -15.72
C SER A 182 2.95 -4.08 -15.22
N SER A 183 3.11 -2.76 -15.28
CA SER A 183 4.30 -2.01 -14.82
C SER A 183 4.32 -1.70 -13.34
N SER A 184 3.30 -2.10 -12.58
CA SER A 184 3.19 -1.81 -11.16
C SER A 184 4.32 -2.46 -10.35
N ALA A 185 4.94 -1.70 -9.44
CA ALA A 185 5.88 -2.24 -8.45
C ALA A 185 5.20 -3.22 -7.45
N TYR A 186 3.86 -3.18 -7.38
CA TYR A 186 3.04 -4.01 -6.51
C TYR A 186 1.93 -4.71 -7.29
N PRO A 187 2.26 -5.78 -8.04
CA PRO A 187 1.29 -6.48 -8.91
C PRO A 187 0.06 -7.00 -8.16
N GLU A 188 0.22 -7.40 -6.91
CA GLU A 188 -0.88 -7.85 -6.05
C GLU A 188 -1.88 -6.73 -5.74
N LYS A 189 -1.40 -5.49 -5.58
CA LYS A 189 -2.28 -4.33 -5.38
C LYS A 189 -3.03 -3.98 -6.66
N ALA A 190 -2.33 -4.01 -7.81
CA ALA A 190 -2.95 -3.77 -9.11
C ALA A 190 -4.02 -4.83 -9.44
N SER A 191 -3.73 -6.11 -9.17
CA SER A 191 -4.69 -7.20 -9.30
C SER A 191 -5.90 -7.00 -8.38
N ARG A 192 -5.67 -6.59 -7.13
CA ARG A 192 -6.75 -6.33 -6.18
C ARG A 192 -7.62 -5.14 -6.62
N LEU A 193 -7.04 -4.08 -7.20
CA LEU A 193 -7.81 -2.97 -7.77
C LEU A 193 -8.70 -3.45 -8.91
N ARG A 194 -8.17 -4.27 -9.83
CA ARG A 194 -8.93 -4.92 -10.90
C ARG A 194 -10.10 -5.72 -10.32
N ASP A 195 -9.84 -6.58 -9.35
CA ASP A 195 -10.87 -7.46 -8.77
C ASP A 195 -11.98 -6.65 -8.11
N CYS A 196 -11.65 -5.59 -7.38
CA CYS A 196 -12.61 -4.65 -6.80
C CYS A 196 -13.45 -3.94 -7.89
N LEU A 197 -12.82 -3.47 -8.96
CA LEU A 197 -13.53 -2.83 -10.08
C LEU A 197 -14.48 -3.84 -10.75
N VAL A 198 -14.02 -5.05 -11.05
CA VAL A 198 -14.84 -6.07 -11.69
C VAL A 198 -16.05 -6.44 -10.84
N ASP A 199 -15.84 -6.75 -9.56
CA ASP A 199 -16.90 -7.18 -8.65
C ASP A 199 -17.98 -6.10 -8.48
N ARG A 200 -17.58 -4.88 -8.18
CA ARG A 200 -18.53 -3.78 -7.91
C ARG A 200 -19.20 -3.26 -9.19
N TYR A 201 -18.43 -3.13 -10.26
CA TYR A 201 -18.97 -2.64 -11.53
C TYR A 201 -20.01 -3.61 -12.11
N LYS A 202 -19.71 -4.90 -12.13
CA LYS A 202 -20.65 -5.95 -12.54
C LYS A 202 -21.93 -5.92 -11.70
N THR A 203 -21.77 -5.83 -10.37
CA THR A 203 -22.91 -5.86 -9.44
C THR A 203 -23.83 -4.65 -9.63
N ILE A 204 -23.28 -3.47 -9.85
CA ILE A 204 -24.03 -2.22 -9.93
C ILE A 204 -24.64 -2.03 -11.32
N THR A 205 -23.83 -2.23 -12.37
CA THR A 205 -24.29 -1.96 -13.75
C THR A 205 -25.09 -3.10 -14.35
N GLY A 206 -24.90 -4.33 -13.86
CA GLY A 206 -25.46 -5.54 -14.46
C GLY A 206 -24.81 -5.94 -15.79
N LEU A 207 -23.76 -5.22 -16.24
CA LEU A 207 -23.01 -5.58 -17.43
C LEU A 207 -22.14 -6.82 -17.17
N PRO A 208 -22.02 -7.74 -18.13
CA PRO A 208 -21.15 -8.90 -17.99
C PRO A 208 -19.68 -8.50 -18.09
N PHE A 209 -18.81 -9.19 -17.33
CA PHE A 209 -17.36 -9.02 -17.47
C PHE A 209 -16.85 -9.79 -18.68
N HIS A 210 -16.28 -9.06 -19.64
CA HIS A 210 -15.85 -9.58 -20.95
C HIS A 210 -14.35 -9.90 -20.96
N TYR A 211 -13.91 -10.84 -20.11
CA TYR A 211 -12.50 -11.11 -19.86
C TYR A 211 -11.73 -11.66 -21.07
N ASN A 212 -12.40 -12.39 -21.97
CA ASN A 212 -11.76 -13.07 -23.11
C ASN A 212 -11.15 -12.11 -24.16
N THR A 213 -11.50 -10.84 -24.13
CA THR A 213 -11.03 -9.83 -25.07
C THR A 213 -10.16 -8.75 -24.42
N ILE A 214 -9.70 -9.00 -23.19
CA ILE A 214 -8.66 -8.17 -22.57
C ILE A 214 -7.37 -8.41 -23.34
N THR A 215 -6.79 -7.33 -23.89
CA THR A 215 -5.55 -7.39 -24.68
C THR A 215 -4.32 -7.10 -23.82
N ALA A 216 -3.15 -7.51 -24.30
CA ALA A 216 -1.89 -7.16 -23.66
C ALA A 216 -1.67 -5.62 -23.62
N ASP A 217 -2.19 -4.90 -24.63
CA ASP A 217 -2.10 -3.45 -24.72
C ASP A 217 -2.86 -2.75 -23.58
N MET A 218 -3.99 -3.28 -23.14
CA MET A 218 -4.70 -2.76 -21.97
C MET A 218 -3.83 -2.83 -20.70
N SER A 219 -3.12 -3.95 -20.49
CA SER A 219 -2.25 -4.11 -19.31
C SER A 219 -0.96 -3.30 -19.40
N SER A 220 -0.52 -2.95 -20.60
CA SER A 220 0.67 -2.14 -20.88
C SER A 220 0.32 -0.77 -21.50
N TYR A 221 -0.86 -0.26 -21.19
CA TYR A 221 -1.36 1.03 -21.64
C TYR A 221 -0.33 2.15 -21.35
N HIS A 222 -0.20 3.12 -22.27
CA HIS A 222 0.90 4.10 -22.24
C HIS A 222 0.97 4.85 -20.90
N THR A 223 -0.17 5.30 -20.35
CA THR A 223 -0.26 5.98 -19.06
C THR A 223 0.43 5.19 -17.95
N PHE A 224 0.34 3.85 -17.97
CA PHE A 224 0.98 3.02 -16.94
C PHE A 224 2.51 3.03 -16.99
N ARG A 225 3.10 3.45 -18.12
CA ARG A 225 4.55 3.63 -18.27
C ARG A 225 5.01 5.02 -17.89
N GLU A 226 4.11 5.99 -17.86
CA GLU A 226 4.38 7.39 -17.53
C GLU A 226 4.31 7.62 -16.01
N ILE A 227 3.32 7.00 -15.35
CA ILE A 227 3.11 7.19 -13.91
C ILE A 227 4.20 6.53 -13.07
N HIS A 228 4.34 6.97 -11.83
CA HIS A 228 5.26 6.36 -10.89
C HIS A 228 4.82 4.90 -10.59
N THR A 229 5.77 3.97 -10.60
CA THR A 229 5.51 2.52 -10.48
C THR A 229 4.83 2.10 -9.17
N GLU A 230 4.89 2.92 -8.13
CA GLU A 230 4.19 2.70 -6.86
C GLU A 230 2.71 3.11 -6.91
N THR A 231 2.28 3.87 -7.94
CA THR A 231 0.87 4.19 -8.15
C THR A 231 0.14 2.95 -8.63
N THR A 232 -0.83 2.48 -7.85
CA THR A 232 -1.65 1.33 -8.24
C THR A 232 -2.60 1.74 -9.35
N ALA A 233 -2.56 1.09 -10.51
CA ALA A 233 -3.34 1.53 -11.65
C ALA A 233 -4.09 0.40 -12.36
N ALA A 234 -5.22 0.76 -12.96
CA ALA A 234 -6.02 -0.09 -13.83
C ALA A 234 -6.69 0.74 -14.94
N ILE A 235 -7.02 0.09 -16.04
CA ILE A 235 -7.88 0.62 -17.10
C ILE A 235 -9.21 -0.14 -17.10
N ILE A 236 -10.29 0.57 -17.32
CA ILE A 236 -11.61 0.01 -17.50
C ILE A 236 -12.18 0.43 -18.85
N GLU A 237 -12.60 -0.54 -19.68
CA GLU A 237 -13.52 -0.35 -20.80
C GLU A 237 -14.93 -0.49 -20.24
N THR A 238 -15.69 0.59 -20.15
CA THR A 238 -16.96 0.60 -19.42
C THR A 238 -18.09 -0.11 -20.14
N GLY A 239 -17.96 -0.34 -21.44
CA GLY A 239 -18.89 -1.07 -22.29
C GLY A 239 -18.57 -0.88 -23.75
N PHE A 240 -19.28 -1.58 -24.62
CA PHE A 240 -19.19 -1.41 -26.07
C PHE A 240 -20.16 -0.31 -26.53
N LEU A 241 -19.63 0.71 -27.20
CA LEU A 241 -20.43 1.84 -27.68
C LEU A 241 -21.50 1.46 -28.68
N PHE A 242 -21.45 0.25 -29.23
CA PHE A 242 -22.51 -0.27 -30.11
C PHE A 242 -23.64 -0.93 -29.31
N LEU A 243 -23.37 -2.01 -28.58
CA LEU A 243 -24.43 -2.78 -27.92
C LEU A 243 -24.84 -2.23 -26.56
N ASP A 244 -23.89 -1.64 -25.79
CA ASP A 244 -24.15 -1.10 -24.47
C ASP A 244 -24.45 0.40 -24.51
N ARG A 245 -24.55 0.99 -25.71
CA ARG A 245 -24.71 2.42 -25.94
C ARG A 245 -25.78 3.07 -25.04
N LYS A 246 -26.96 2.48 -25.00
CA LYS A 246 -28.07 3.03 -24.23
C LYS A 246 -27.68 3.19 -22.75
N LYS A 247 -27.08 2.19 -22.16
CA LYS A 247 -26.64 2.21 -20.78
C LYS A 247 -25.54 3.26 -20.56
N LEU A 248 -24.57 3.34 -21.48
CA LEU A 248 -23.45 4.28 -21.39
C LEU A 248 -23.88 5.75 -21.54
N THR A 249 -24.91 6.04 -22.34
CA THR A 249 -25.33 7.42 -22.66
C THR A 249 -26.56 7.87 -21.90
N GLU A 250 -27.48 6.97 -21.52
CA GLU A 250 -28.70 7.32 -20.80
C GLU A 250 -28.58 7.08 -19.27
N GLU A 251 -27.64 6.22 -18.83
CA GLU A 251 -27.42 5.88 -17.43
C GLU A 251 -25.95 6.13 -16.98
N PRO A 252 -25.29 7.25 -17.37
CA PRO A 252 -23.89 7.47 -17.07
C PRO A 252 -23.59 7.56 -15.55
N ASP A 253 -24.59 7.97 -14.76
CA ASP A 253 -24.50 7.98 -13.30
C ASP A 253 -24.35 6.57 -12.71
N LEU A 254 -25.06 5.58 -13.26
CA LEU A 254 -24.96 4.17 -12.86
C LEU A 254 -23.58 3.60 -13.21
N ILE A 255 -23.06 3.96 -14.37
CA ILE A 255 -21.71 3.60 -14.80
C ILE A 255 -20.67 4.17 -13.86
N ALA A 256 -20.78 5.47 -13.53
CA ALA A 256 -19.90 6.13 -12.58
C ALA A 256 -20.00 5.52 -11.17
N ASP A 257 -21.20 5.16 -10.70
CA ASP A 257 -21.40 4.50 -9.41
C ASP A 257 -20.65 3.15 -9.34
N GLY A 258 -20.66 2.37 -10.42
CA GLY A 258 -19.93 1.13 -10.52
C GLY A 258 -18.40 1.32 -10.38
N ILE A 259 -17.84 2.32 -11.05
CA ILE A 259 -16.41 2.66 -10.97
C ILE A 259 -16.06 3.18 -9.57
N VAL A 260 -16.85 4.11 -9.04
CA VAL A 260 -16.65 4.67 -7.69
C VAL A 260 -16.65 3.57 -6.64
N ALA A 261 -17.63 2.67 -6.69
CA ALA A 261 -17.71 1.55 -5.75
C ALA A 261 -16.49 0.63 -5.85
N GLY A 262 -15.98 0.37 -7.06
CA GLY A 262 -14.76 -0.41 -7.27
C GLY A 262 -13.52 0.28 -6.69
N ILE A 263 -13.36 1.58 -6.92
CA ILE A 263 -12.26 2.37 -6.34
C ILE A 263 -12.35 2.35 -4.80
N LEU A 264 -13.54 2.57 -4.24
CA LEU A 264 -13.75 2.59 -2.79
C LEU A 264 -13.54 1.21 -2.15
N CYS A 265 -13.94 0.13 -2.81
CA CYS A 265 -13.63 -1.24 -2.40
C CYS A 265 -12.11 -1.41 -2.22
N TYR A 266 -11.31 -0.95 -3.18
CA TYR A 266 -9.86 -0.99 -3.10
C TYR A 266 -9.32 -0.10 -1.96
N MET A 267 -9.74 1.16 -1.90
CA MET A 267 -9.27 2.16 -0.93
C MET A 267 -9.59 1.78 0.52
N ARG A 268 -10.73 1.16 0.75
CA ARG A 268 -11.22 0.75 2.08
C ARG A 268 -10.81 -0.68 2.45
N ASN A 269 -10.04 -1.34 1.58
CA ASN A 269 -9.65 -2.74 1.78
C ASN A 269 -10.83 -3.69 1.98
N GLU A 270 -11.93 -3.47 1.26
CA GLU A 270 -13.11 -4.32 1.31
C GLU A 270 -12.87 -5.66 0.60
N PRO A 271 -13.57 -6.73 0.97
CA PRO A 271 -13.48 -7.99 0.22
C PRO A 271 -14.07 -7.83 -1.18
N ALA A 272 -13.46 -8.50 -2.15
CA ALA A 272 -13.93 -8.62 -3.53
C ALA A 272 -13.77 -10.06 -4.02
N GLU A 273 -14.63 -10.46 -4.96
CA GLU A 273 -14.46 -11.73 -5.65
C GLU A 273 -13.20 -11.68 -6.52
N GLN A 274 -12.33 -12.67 -6.38
CA GLN A 274 -11.10 -12.74 -7.17
C GLN A 274 -11.42 -13.18 -8.60
N VAL A 275 -10.99 -12.39 -9.56
CA VAL A 275 -11.11 -12.74 -10.97
C VAL A 275 -10.10 -13.83 -11.31
N GLN A 276 -10.59 -15.04 -11.56
CA GLN A 276 -9.76 -16.12 -12.10
C GLN A 276 -9.60 -15.87 -13.61
N MET A 277 -8.47 -15.32 -13.99
CA MET A 277 -8.05 -15.27 -15.38
C MET A 277 -7.45 -16.63 -15.71
N ASN A 278 -8.25 -17.54 -16.26
CA ASN A 278 -7.71 -18.78 -16.78
C ASN A 278 -6.78 -18.45 -17.96
N PRO A 279 -5.55 -19.00 -17.97
CA PRO A 279 -4.56 -18.75 -19.00
C PRO A 279 -4.99 -19.30 -20.35
#